data_ea18c7f166f65c559397881ee6ef72a4
#
_entry.id   ea18c7f166f65c559397881ee6ef72a4
#
_cell.length_a   1.000
_cell.length_b   1.000
_cell.length_c   1.000
_cell.angle_alpha   90.00
_cell.angle_beta   90.00
_cell.angle_gamma   90.00
#
_symmetry.space_group_name_H-M   'P 1'
#
loop_
_entity.id
_entity.type
_entity.pdbx_description
1 polymer ?
#
loop_
_entity_poly.entity_id
_entity_poly.type
_entity_poly.pdbx_seq_one_letter_code
_entity_poly.pdbx_strand_id
1 'polypeptide(L)'
;MASYGRPDSVRRKGVLASLLSRFAAGELDVLVGTQMIAKGHDFPRVTLVGVISADVGLGVADFRAGERTFQLLTQVAGRAGRGERVGEAVVQTLYPEHYSIQLACRQDYAAFFEREVVFRRGMRYPPAVALVNVVVRGRSFAEAMGTANDVVQRLKPSMASGGFIILGPAPAPLVRLRGEHRVQFFLKGAKRADMRNALKAMLTEMPDVRRRMTIDVDPLNVL
;
A
#
# COMPACT_ATOMS: atom_id res chain seq x y z
N MET A 1 26.05 10.45 15.78
CA MET A 1 25.07 10.23 14.72
C MET A 1 25.09 8.78 14.31
N ALA A 2 24.01 8.03 14.50
CA ALA A 2 23.90 6.65 14.02
C ALA A 2 22.90 6.62 12.85
N SER A 3 23.34 6.09 11.71
CA SER A 3 22.53 5.98 10.49
C SER A 3 21.97 4.55 10.39
N TYR A 4 20.67 4.43 10.32
CA TYR A 4 19.95 3.20 10.02
C TYR A 4 19.35 3.30 8.61
N GLY A 5 19.94 2.63 7.62
CA GLY A 5 19.44 2.73 6.25
C GLY A 5 20.23 1.99 5.18
N ARG A 6 21.37 1.37 5.52
CA ARG A 6 21.99 0.42 4.60
C ARG A 6 21.44 -0.99 4.82
N PRO A 7 21.01 -1.72 3.79
CA PRO A 7 20.48 -3.08 3.91
C PRO A 7 21.40 -4.04 4.68
N ASP A 8 22.70 -3.77 4.66
CA ASP A 8 23.72 -4.63 5.25
C ASP A 8 23.93 -4.44 6.75
N SER A 9 23.57 -3.27 7.32
CA SER A 9 23.77 -2.99 8.75
C SER A 9 22.73 -3.65 9.66
N VAL A 10 21.57 -4.06 9.12
CA VAL A 10 20.42 -4.60 9.89
C VAL A 10 20.33 -6.11 9.82
N ARG A 11 21.00 -6.75 8.88
CA ARG A 11 20.94 -8.22 8.71
C ARG A 11 21.57 -9.01 9.85
N ARG A 12 22.38 -8.40 10.70
CA ARG A 12 22.93 -9.06 11.90
C ARG A 12 21.89 -9.02 13.02
N LYS A 13 21.42 -10.19 13.48
CA LYS A 13 20.57 -10.30 14.66
C LYS A 13 21.15 -9.48 15.82
N GLY A 14 20.35 -8.58 16.40
CA GLY A 14 20.74 -7.79 17.57
C GLY A 14 21.26 -6.36 17.29
N VAL A 15 21.73 -6.03 16.09
CA VAL A 15 22.24 -4.67 15.79
C VAL A 15 21.18 -3.60 15.94
N LEU A 16 19.96 -3.86 15.43
CA LEU A 16 18.84 -2.94 15.57
C LEU A 16 18.49 -2.74 17.07
N ALA A 17 18.35 -3.83 17.82
CA ALA A 17 18.02 -3.76 19.24
C ALA A 17 19.08 -2.96 20.02
N SER A 18 20.37 -3.17 19.74
CA SER A 18 21.47 -2.40 20.36
C SER A 18 21.40 -0.90 20.01
N LEU A 19 21.14 -0.56 18.74
CA LEU A 19 21.00 0.85 18.33
C LEU A 19 19.82 1.53 19.02
N LEU A 20 18.68 0.85 19.12
CA LEU A 20 17.49 1.37 19.78
C LEU A 20 17.69 1.54 21.29
N SER A 21 18.38 0.59 21.94
CA SER A 21 18.73 0.69 23.38
C SER A 21 19.67 1.87 23.64
N ARG A 22 20.71 2.05 22.81
CA ARG A 22 21.64 3.17 22.92
C ARG A 22 20.96 4.52 22.67
N PHE A 23 20.04 4.60 21.71
CA PHE A 23 19.24 5.81 21.47
C PHE A 23 18.31 6.09 22.67
N ALA A 24 17.64 5.06 23.19
CA ALA A 24 16.81 5.19 24.40
C ALA A 24 17.63 5.62 25.62
N ALA A 25 18.87 5.14 25.77
CA ALA A 25 19.80 5.56 26.83
C ALA A 25 20.30 6.99 26.66
N GLY A 26 20.15 7.61 25.46
CA GLY A 26 20.66 8.96 25.17
C GLY A 26 22.13 8.99 24.80
N GLU A 27 22.73 7.85 24.44
CA GLU A 27 24.07 7.77 23.90
C GLU A 27 24.14 8.26 22.44
N LEU A 28 22.99 8.38 21.79
CA LEU A 28 22.86 8.84 20.41
C LEU A 28 21.85 9.99 20.34
N ASP A 29 22.24 11.08 19.71
CA ASP A 29 21.41 12.28 19.55
C ASP A 29 20.41 12.16 18.40
N VAL A 30 20.76 11.41 17.34
CA VAL A 30 19.97 11.29 16.11
C VAL A 30 19.89 9.84 15.68
N LEU A 31 18.66 9.38 15.42
CA LEU A 31 18.38 8.08 14.83
C LEU A 31 17.77 8.28 13.44
N VAL A 32 18.42 7.76 12.39
CA VAL A 32 17.95 7.85 11.01
C VAL A 32 17.55 6.46 10.51
N GLY A 33 16.38 6.36 9.90
CA GLY A 33 15.91 5.10 9.34
C GLY A 33 14.61 5.20 8.56
N THR A 34 14.03 4.06 8.24
CA THR A 34 12.77 3.95 7.51
C THR A 34 11.58 3.93 8.47
N GLN A 35 10.36 3.83 7.93
CA GLN A 35 9.11 3.67 8.69
C GLN A 35 9.13 2.57 9.77
N MET A 36 10.07 1.63 9.69
CA MET A 36 10.22 0.56 10.71
C MET A 36 10.56 1.13 12.10
N ILE A 37 11.29 2.25 12.17
CA ILE A 37 11.63 2.92 13.44
C ILE A 37 10.38 3.54 14.08
N ALA A 38 9.41 3.97 13.28
CA ALA A 38 8.18 4.57 13.75
C ALA A 38 7.24 3.57 14.45
N LYS A 39 7.46 2.26 14.27
CA LYS A 39 6.58 1.21 14.82
C LYS A 39 7.13 0.61 16.10
N GLY A 40 6.29 0.56 17.14
CA GLY A 40 6.52 -0.29 18.32
C GLY A 40 7.55 0.21 19.33
N HIS A 41 8.17 1.37 19.14
CA HIS A 41 9.16 1.93 20.09
C HIS A 41 8.65 3.21 20.71
N ASP A 42 8.91 3.38 21.99
CA ASP A 42 8.61 4.62 22.73
C ASP A 42 9.91 5.28 23.18
N PHE A 43 10.09 6.54 22.77
CA PHE A 43 11.26 7.34 23.08
C PHE A 43 10.81 8.68 23.68
N PRO A 44 10.58 8.75 25.00
CA PRO A 44 9.98 9.94 25.65
C PRO A 44 10.84 11.20 25.55
N ARG A 45 12.15 11.06 25.27
CA ARG A 45 13.09 12.18 25.11
C ARG A 45 13.18 12.73 23.69
N VAL A 46 12.45 12.18 22.73
CA VAL A 46 12.45 12.67 21.35
C VAL A 46 11.62 13.97 21.28
N THR A 47 12.28 15.06 20.94
CA THR A 47 11.69 16.38 20.80
C THR A 47 11.50 16.80 19.34
N LEU A 48 12.21 16.16 18.39
CA LEU A 48 12.10 16.45 16.96
C LEU A 48 11.98 15.15 16.16
N VAL A 49 11.01 15.13 15.26
CA VAL A 49 10.86 14.07 14.26
C VAL A 49 10.84 14.68 12.87
N GLY A 50 11.78 14.28 12.02
CA GLY A 50 11.83 14.68 10.60
C GLY A 50 11.33 13.57 9.68
N VAL A 51 10.42 13.89 8.77
CA VAL A 51 10.01 13.00 7.68
C VAL A 51 10.54 13.56 6.37
N ILE A 52 11.40 12.80 5.70
CA ILE A 52 11.99 13.18 4.42
C ILE A 52 11.20 12.49 3.30
N SER A 53 10.81 13.27 2.27
CA SER A 53 10.07 12.78 1.10
C SER A 53 8.76 12.06 1.48
N ALA A 54 7.87 12.72 2.19
CA ALA A 54 6.58 12.18 2.61
C ALA A 54 5.70 11.75 1.43
N ASP A 55 5.93 12.30 0.26
CA ASP A 55 5.23 12.04 -1.00
C ASP A 55 5.59 10.71 -1.67
N VAL A 56 6.66 10.04 -1.27
CA VAL A 56 7.02 8.71 -1.83
C VAL A 56 5.87 7.72 -1.69
N GLY A 57 5.14 7.78 -0.57
CA GLY A 57 3.94 6.96 -0.36
C GLY A 57 2.79 7.29 -1.31
N LEU A 58 2.67 8.54 -1.75
CA LEU A 58 1.60 9.00 -2.66
C LEU A 58 1.84 8.59 -4.11
N GLY A 59 3.10 8.39 -4.52
CA GLY A 59 3.46 7.95 -5.86
C GLY A 59 3.18 6.46 -6.14
N VAL A 60 2.74 5.71 -5.15
CA VAL A 60 2.43 4.29 -5.29
C VAL A 60 1.09 4.12 -6.02
N ALA A 61 1.05 3.24 -7.02
CA ALA A 61 -0.16 2.92 -7.78
C ALA A 61 -1.15 2.07 -6.95
N ASP A 62 -1.62 2.61 -5.84
CA ASP A 62 -2.58 2.00 -4.92
C ASP A 62 -3.60 3.04 -4.48
N PHE A 63 -4.89 2.73 -4.57
CA PHE A 63 -5.96 3.64 -4.17
C PHE A 63 -5.92 4.03 -2.68
N ARG A 64 -5.17 3.29 -1.87
CA ARG A 64 -4.92 3.57 -0.44
C ARG A 64 -3.65 4.37 -0.18
N ALA A 65 -2.98 4.86 -1.21
CA ALA A 65 -1.73 5.62 -1.06
C ALA A 65 -1.90 6.83 -0.12
N GLY A 66 -2.99 7.59 -0.30
CA GLY A 66 -3.35 8.72 0.58
C GLY A 66 -3.60 8.30 2.03
N GLU A 67 -4.38 7.24 2.24
CA GLU A 67 -4.66 6.68 3.57
C GLU A 67 -3.37 6.22 4.27
N ARG A 68 -2.51 5.49 3.57
CA ARG A 68 -1.25 5.03 4.16
C ARG A 68 -0.30 6.16 4.50
N THR A 69 -0.25 7.18 3.65
CA THR A 69 0.56 8.37 3.90
C THR A 69 0.04 9.11 5.13
N PHE A 70 -1.26 9.34 5.23
CA PHE A 70 -1.89 9.93 6.41
C PHE A 70 -1.57 9.14 7.68
N GLN A 71 -1.78 7.82 7.67
CA GLN A 71 -1.52 6.95 8.82
C GLN A 71 -0.05 6.98 9.24
N LEU A 72 0.87 6.91 8.28
CA LEU A 72 2.30 6.96 8.55
C LEU A 72 2.69 8.30 9.19
N LEU A 73 2.28 9.42 8.61
CA LEU A 73 2.62 10.76 9.10
C LEU A 73 2.05 11.00 10.50
N THR A 74 0.79 10.63 10.73
CA THR A 74 0.15 10.75 12.05
C THR A 74 0.88 9.89 13.09
N GLN A 75 1.27 8.67 12.72
CA GLN A 75 2.04 7.78 13.61
C GLN A 75 3.41 8.35 13.95
N VAL A 76 4.09 8.93 12.97
CA VAL A 76 5.43 9.50 13.14
C VAL A 76 5.36 10.80 13.96
N ALA A 77 4.43 11.69 13.62
CA ALA A 77 4.21 12.93 14.38
C ALA A 77 3.89 12.67 15.87
N GLY A 78 3.10 11.63 16.14
CA GLY A 78 2.79 11.20 17.50
C GLY A 78 3.97 10.59 18.27
N ARG A 79 5.19 10.56 17.71
CA ARG A 79 6.42 10.17 18.43
C ARG A 79 7.15 11.34 19.08
N ALA A 80 6.95 12.54 18.56
CA ALA A 80 7.51 13.74 19.16
C ALA A 80 6.70 14.17 20.40
N GLY A 81 7.37 14.62 21.45
CA GLY A 81 6.73 15.25 22.60
C GLY A 81 5.96 14.32 23.55
N ARG A 82 6.34 13.06 23.67
CA ARG A 82 5.74 12.12 24.64
C ARG A 82 6.25 12.29 26.06
N GLY A 83 7.29 13.09 26.27
CA GLY A 83 7.84 13.42 27.58
C GLY A 83 7.33 14.77 28.07
N GLU A 84 8.05 15.36 29.01
CA GLU A 84 7.75 16.69 29.60
C GLU A 84 7.99 17.84 28.62
N ARG A 85 8.71 17.61 27.52
CA ARG A 85 9.06 18.62 26.53
C ARG A 85 8.10 18.54 25.32
N VAL A 86 7.71 19.73 24.85
CA VAL A 86 6.93 19.84 23.61
C VAL A 86 7.76 19.28 22.44
N GLY A 87 7.15 18.43 21.63
CA GLY A 87 7.78 17.85 20.46
C GLY A 87 7.34 18.53 19.19
N GLU A 88 8.22 18.56 18.20
CA GLU A 88 7.96 19.08 16.86
C GLU A 88 8.10 17.98 15.82
N ALA A 89 7.21 17.99 14.81
CA ALA A 89 7.31 17.12 13.64
C ALA A 89 7.44 17.98 12.38
N VAL A 90 8.54 17.79 11.65
CA VAL A 90 8.81 18.48 10.39
C VAL A 90 8.63 17.52 9.23
N VAL A 91 7.77 17.86 8.26
CA VAL A 91 7.45 17.03 7.10
C VAL A 91 7.94 17.71 5.83
N GLN A 92 8.93 17.11 5.18
CA GLN A 92 9.41 17.53 3.86
C GLN A 92 8.62 16.82 2.76
N THR A 93 8.10 17.60 1.80
CA THR A 93 7.30 17.07 0.68
C THR A 93 7.36 18.00 -0.53
N LEU A 94 7.16 17.45 -1.73
CA LEU A 94 6.93 18.19 -2.98
C LEU A 94 5.44 18.55 -3.18
N TYR A 95 4.54 17.93 -2.39
CA TYR A 95 3.09 18.14 -2.51
C TYR A 95 2.47 18.63 -1.18
N PRO A 96 2.87 19.83 -0.68
CA PRO A 96 2.40 20.34 0.61
C PRO A 96 0.88 20.55 0.63
N GLU A 97 0.26 20.77 -0.53
CA GLU A 97 -1.19 20.99 -0.66
C GLU A 97 -2.01 19.68 -0.68
N HIS A 98 -1.36 18.51 -0.68
CA HIS A 98 -2.08 17.25 -0.69
C HIS A 98 -2.81 17.03 0.65
N TYR A 99 -4.12 16.79 0.58
CA TYR A 99 -4.98 16.71 1.77
C TYR A 99 -4.51 15.68 2.80
N SER A 100 -3.94 14.53 2.38
CA SER A 100 -3.41 13.52 3.31
C SER A 100 -2.25 14.04 4.14
N ILE A 101 -1.41 14.92 3.57
CA ILE A 101 -0.27 15.52 4.27
C ILE A 101 -0.75 16.62 5.21
N GLN A 102 -1.56 17.56 4.69
CA GLN A 102 -2.08 18.66 5.49
C GLN A 102 -2.85 18.20 6.73
N LEU A 103 -3.76 17.22 6.52
CA LEU A 103 -4.60 16.72 7.60
C LEU A 103 -3.83 15.82 8.57
N ALA A 104 -2.80 15.11 8.10
CA ALA A 104 -1.89 14.39 8.99
C ALA A 104 -1.08 15.32 9.88
N CYS A 105 -0.59 16.45 9.36
CA CYS A 105 0.11 17.48 10.15
C CYS A 105 -0.80 18.11 11.21
N ARG A 106 -2.11 18.18 10.96
CA ARG A 106 -3.12 18.65 11.93
C ARG A 106 -3.66 17.53 12.82
N GLN A 107 -3.29 16.27 12.55
CA GLN A 107 -3.84 15.06 13.18
C GLN A 107 -5.37 14.99 13.11
N ASP A 108 -5.95 15.57 12.05
CA ASP A 108 -7.40 15.63 11.83
C ASP A 108 -7.89 14.42 11.01
N TYR A 109 -8.17 13.33 11.74
CA TYR A 109 -8.70 12.11 11.13
C TYR A 109 -10.11 12.29 10.57
N ALA A 110 -10.96 13.08 11.22
CA ALA A 110 -12.34 13.26 10.78
C ALA A 110 -12.39 13.94 9.40
N ALA A 111 -11.69 15.06 9.24
CA ALA A 111 -11.60 15.76 7.96
C ALA A 111 -10.90 14.90 6.89
N PHE A 112 -9.87 14.11 7.27
CA PHE A 112 -9.24 13.17 6.36
C PHE A 112 -10.24 12.13 5.86
N PHE A 113 -10.98 11.49 6.77
CA PHE A 113 -11.99 10.48 6.41
C PHE A 113 -13.03 11.01 5.43
N GLU A 114 -13.56 12.21 5.67
CA GLU A 114 -14.55 12.84 4.78
C GLU A 114 -13.98 13.05 3.37
N ARG A 115 -12.78 13.61 3.26
CA ARG A 115 -12.10 13.85 1.96
C ARG A 115 -11.80 12.54 1.24
N GLU A 116 -11.27 11.55 1.95
CA GLU A 116 -10.92 10.24 1.39
C GLU A 116 -12.16 9.50 0.88
N VAL A 117 -13.28 9.53 1.61
CA VAL A 117 -14.53 8.89 1.19
C VAL A 117 -15.10 9.55 -0.07
N VAL A 118 -15.05 10.88 -0.17
CA VAL A 118 -15.48 11.60 -1.39
C VAL A 118 -14.62 11.20 -2.57
N PHE A 119 -13.30 11.19 -2.41
CA PHE A 119 -12.36 10.73 -3.45
C PHE A 119 -12.66 9.30 -3.89
N ARG A 120 -12.82 8.35 -2.95
CA ARG A 120 -13.09 6.96 -3.27
C ARG A 120 -14.44 6.76 -3.95
N ARG A 121 -15.46 7.50 -3.56
CA ARG A 121 -16.77 7.46 -4.24
C ARG A 121 -16.66 7.96 -5.68
N GLY A 122 -16.02 9.11 -5.90
CA GLY A 122 -15.82 9.69 -7.23
C GLY A 122 -15.01 8.76 -8.15
N MET A 123 -13.96 8.15 -7.62
CA MET A 123 -13.10 7.22 -8.36
C MET A 123 -13.62 5.77 -8.37
N ARG A 124 -14.77 5.52 -7.73
CA ARG A 124 -15.37 4.18 -7.59
C ARG A 124 -14.40 3.16 -7.00
N TYR A 125 -13.79 3.48 -5.85
CA TYR A 125 -12.95 2.58 -5.08
C TYR A 125 -13.65 2.09 -3.81
N PRO A 126 -13.20 0.98 -3.20
CA PRO A 126 -13.70 0.55 -1.90
C PRO A 126 -13.64 1.66 -0.84
N PRO A 127 -14.65 1.83 0.02
CA PRO A 127 -15.80 0.93 0.23
C PRO A 127 -17.00 1.21 -0.68
N ALA A 128 -16.95 2.23 -1.56
CA ALA A 128 -18.08 2.60 -2.43
C ALA A 128 -18.44 1.50 -3.44
N VAL A 129 -17.46 0.73 -3.89
CA VAL A 129 -17.63 -0.46 -4.74
C VAL A 129 -16.74 -1.59 -4.24
N ALA A 130 -17.05 -2.82 -4.63
CA ALA A 130 -16.17 -3.96 -4.42
C ALA A 130 -15.06 -3.98 -5.48
N LEU A 131 -13.89 -4.49 -5.09
CA LEU A 131 -12.71 -4.64 -5.94
C LEU A 131 -12.20 -6.08 -5.84
N VAL A 132 -11.87 -6.69 -6.97
CA VAL A 132 -11.16 -7.97 -7.01
C VAL A 132 -9.89 -7.77 -7.82
N ASN A 133 -8.76 -8.10 -7.21
CA ASN A 133 -7.46 -8.13 -7.89
C ASN A 133 -7.19 -9.57 -8.37
N VAL A 134 -6.86 -9.70 -9.64
CA VAL A 134 -6.49 -10.98 -10.24
C VAL A 134 -5.07 -10.85 -10.78
N VAL A 135 -4.16 -11.66 -10.27
CA VAL A 135 -2.77 -11.73 -10.72
C VAL A 135 -2.57 -13.04 -11.48
N VAL A 136 -2.11 -12.92 -12.71
CA VAL A 136 -1.76 -14.04 -13.58
C VAL A 136 -0.25 -14.17 -13.66
N ARG A 137 0.27 -15.41 -13.54
CA ARG A 137 1.69 -15.73 -13.56
C ARG A 137 2.05 -16.53 -14.80
N GLY A 138 3.26 -16.29 -15.31
CA GLY A 138 3.82 -17.03 -16.44
C GLY A 138 5.35 -17.09 -16.40
N ARG A 139 5.93 -18.03 -17.15
CA ARG A 139 7.38 -18.17 -17.27
C ARG A 139 8.01 -17.00 -18.03
N SER A 140 7.24 -16.39 -18.93
CA SER A 140 7.60 -15.17 -19.63
C SER A 140 6.49 -14.12 -19.47
N PHE A 141 6.83 -12.85 -19.74
CA PHE A 141 5.86 -11.77 -19.74
C PHE A 141 4.78 -11.96 -20.82
N ALA A 142 5.18 -12.43 -22.00
CA ALA A 142 4.25 -12.70 -23.11
C ALA A 142 3.25 -13.81 -22.74
N GLU A 143 3.71 -14.88 -22.07
CA GLU A 143 2.84 -15.95 -21.58
C GLU A 143 1.84 -15.44 -20.53
N ALA A 144 2.31 -14.69 -19.52
CA ALA A 144 1.44 -14.14 -18.50
C ALA A 144 0.40 -13.18 -19.07
N MET A 145 0.81 -12.32 -20.01
CA MET A 145 -0.06 -11.34 -20.67
C MET A 145 -1.08 -12.04 -21.59
N GLY A 146 -0.64 -13.04 -22.40
CA GLY A 146 -1.52 -13.83 -23.23
C GLY A 146 -2.61 -14.53 -22.41
N THR A 147 -2.20 -15.25 -21.34
CA THR A 147 -3.15 -15.91 -20.43
C THR A 147 -4.10 -14.90 -19.78
N ALA A 148 -3.62 -13.73 -19.35
CA ALA A 148 -4.47 -12.69 -18.76
C ALA A 148 -5.48 -12.13 -19.77
N ASN A 149 -5.07 -11.94 -21.03
CA ASN A 149 -5.97 -11.51 -22.10
C ASN A 149 -7.07 -12.55 -22.36
N ASP A 150 -6.73 -13.83 -22.45
CA ASP A 150 -7.70 -14.91 -22.68
C ASP A 150 -8.74 -14.96 -21.54
N VAL A 151 -8.29 -14.84 -20.29
CA VAL A 151 -9.17 -14.77 -19.11
C VAL A 151 -10.09 -13.56 -19.19
N VAL A 152 -9.56 -12.38 -19.50
CA VAL A 152 -10.35 -11.14 -19.62
C VAL A 152 -11.39 -11.27 -20.75
N GLN A 153 -11.01 -11.80 -21.92
CA GLN A 153 -11.95 -12.03 -23.02
C GLN A 153 -13.10 -12.96 -22.58
N ARG A 154 -12.79 -14.00 -21.80
CA ARG A 154 -13.80 -14.95 -21.30
C ARG A 154 -14.74 -14.33 -20.26
N LEU A 155 -14.26 -13.37 -19.48
CA LEU A 155 -15.06 -12.66 -18.51
C LEU A 155 -15.96 -11.55 -19.12
N LYS A 156 -15.63 -11.04 -20.32
CA LYS A 156 -16.38 -9.93 -20.95
C LYS A 156 -17.90 -10.16 -21.07
N PRO A 157 -18.39 -11.34 -21.45
CA PRO A 157 -19.83 -11.56 -21.51
C PRO A 157 -20.54 -11.37 -20.16
N SER A 158 -19.86 -11.71 -19.04
CA SER A 158 -20.38 -11.56 -17.69
C SER A 158 -20.38 -10.10 -17.19
N MET A 159 -19.66 -9.19 -17.83
CA MET A 159 -19.61 -7.78 -17.42
C MET A 159 -20.98 -7.10 -17.56
N ALA A 160 -21.65 -7.32 -18.69
CA ALA A 160 -22.92 -6.67 -18.99
C ALA A 160 -24.04 -7.10 -18.02
N SER A 161 -24.10 -8.41 -17.70
CA SER A 161 -25.08 -8.96 -16.76
C SER A 161 -24.69 -8.78 -15.29
N GLY A 162 -23.40 -8.77 -14.99
CA GLY A 162 -22.86 -8.73 -13.61
C GLY A 162 -22.63 -7.35 -13.04
N GLY A 163 -22.87 -6.27 -13.78
CA GLY A 163 -22.75 -4.89 -13.29
C GLY A 163 -21.34 -4.53 -12.77
N PHE A 164 -20.29 -5.10 -13.37
CA PHE A 164 -18.88 -4.79 -13.06
C PHE A 164 -18.10 -4.45 -14.32
N ILE A 165 -16.96 -3.81 -14.14
CA ILE A 165 -15.99 -3.50 -15.21
C ILE A 165 -14.68 -4.23 -14.95
N ILE A 166 -13.90 -4.45 -16.03
CA ILE A 166 -12.55 -4.99 -15.94
C ILE A 166 -11.56 -3.87 -16.31
N LEU A 167 -10.54 -3.69 -15.48
CA LEU A 167 -9.44 -2.74 -15.70
C LEU A 167 -8.15 -3.54 -15.91
N GLY A 168 -7.49 -3.35 -17.03
CA GLY A 168 -6.33 -4.10 -17.46
C GLY A 168 -6.67 -5.10 -18.57
N PRO A 169 -5.81 -6.13 -18.82
CA PRO A 169 -4.62 -6.47 -18.03
C PRO A 169 -3.45 -5.50 -18.23
N ALA A 170 -2.60 -5.42 -17.21
CA ALA A 170 -1.40 -4.59 -17.19
C ALA A 170 -0.28 -5.30 -16.39
N PRO A 171 1.00 -4.91 -16.56
CA PRO A 171 2.07 -5.40 -15.71
C PRO A 171 1.72 -5.18 -14.23
N ALA A 172 1.93 -6.20 -13.38
CA ALA A 172 1.79 -6.01 -11.94
C ALA A 172 2.90 -5.06 -11.42
N PRO A 173 2.68 -4.30 -10.33
CA PRO A 173 3.70 -3.42 -9.75
C PRO A 173 5.02 -4.15 -9.46
N LEU A 174 4.94 -5.40 -9.00
CA LEU A 174 6.08 -6.30 -8.94
C LEU A 174 6.01 -7.26 -10.13
N VAL A 175 6.60 -6.85 -11.27
CA VAL A 175 6.51 -7.54 -12.57
C VAL A 175 7.10 -8.94 -12.51
N ARG A 176 8.11 -9.19 -11.67
CA ARG A 176 8.76 -10.50 -11.55
C ARG A 176 8.94 -10.88 -10.09
N LEU A 177 8.50 -12.08 -9.73
CA LEU A 177 8.63 -12.62 -8.37
C LEU A 177 8.95 -14.12 -8.47
N ARG A 178 10.01 -14.56 -7.76
CA ARG A 178 10.44 -15.97 -7.71
C ARG A 178 10.64 -16.62 -9.09
N GLY A 179 11.13 -15.83 -10.05
CA GLY A 179 11.37 -16.32 -11.40
C GLY A 179 10.16 -16.22 -12.35
N GLU A 180 8.95 -15.99 -11.85
CA GLU A 180 7.73 -15.86 -12.65
C GLU A 180 7.41 -14.41 -12.98
N HIS A 181 6.91 -14.14 -14.19
CA HIS A 181 6.37 -12.85 -14.60
C HIS A 181 4.92 -12.73 -14.13
N ARG A 182 4.51 -11.50 -13.75
CA ARG A 182 3.20 -11.20 -13.18
C ARG A 182 2.51 -10.11 -13.97
N VAL A 183 1.26 -10.39 -14.34
CA VAL A 183 0.32 -9.46 -14.97
C VAL A 183 -0.92 -9.42 -14.09
N GLN A 184 -1.55 -8.26 -13.95
CA GLN A 184 -2.75 -8.12 -13.14
C GLN A 184 -3.87 -7.42 -13.90
N PHE A 185 -5.10 -7.71 -13.48
CA PHE A 185 -6.28 -6.96 -13.84
C PHE A 185 -7.24 -6.89 -12.66
N PHE A 186 -8.14 -5.93 -12.69
CA PHE A 186 -9.11 -5.73 -11.62
C PHE A 186 -10.53 -5.90 -12.15
N LEU A 187 -11.39 -6.54 -11.34
CA LEU A 187 -12.82 -6.44 -11.49
C LEU A 187 -13.34 -5.42 -10.47
N LYS A 188 -14.22 -4.51 -10.89
CA LYS A 188 -14.70 -3.39 -10.10
C LYS A 188 -16.21 -3.26 -10.30
N GLY A 189 -16.98 -3.43 -9.24
CA GLY A 189 -18.44 -3.48 -9.34
C GLY A 189 -19.15 -3.31 -8.00
N ALA A 190 -20.47 -3.16 -8.05
CA ALA A 190 -21.28 -2.94 -6.86
C ALA A 190 -21.37 -4.18 -5.96
N LYS A 191 -21.43 -5.38 -6.56
CA LYS A 191 -21.66 -6.63 -5.83
C LYS A 191 -20.49 -7.60 -5.99
N ARG A 192 -19.90 -7.99 -4.86
CA ARG A 192 -18.83 -9.03 -4.82
C ARG A 192 -19.28 -10.35 -5.40
N ALA A 193 -20.54 -10.72 -5.15
CA ALA A 193 -21.10 -12.00 -5.58
C ALA A 193 -21.04 -12.17 -7.11
N ASP A 194 -21.38 -11.13 -7.87
CA ASP A 194 -21.43 -11.18 -9.32
C ASP A 194 -20.02 -11.42 -9.91
N MET A 195 -19.02 -10.68 -9.41
CA MET A 195 -17.62 -10.86 -9.80
C MET A 195 -17.08 -12.25 -9.43
N ARG A 196 -17.42 -12.75 -8.22
CA ARG A 196 -17.02 -14.10 -7.79
C ARG A 196 -17.65 -15.19 -8.63
N ASN A 197 -18.93 -15.06 -8.97
CA ASN A 197 -19.65 -16.02 -9.79
C ASN A 197 -19.08 -16.04 -11.22
N ALA A 198 -18.80 -14.88 -11.81
CA ALA A 198 -18.16 -14.77 -13.12
C ALA A 198 -16.78 -15.45 -13.13
N LEU A 199 -15.96 -15.20 -12.10
CA LEU A 199 -14.65 -15.83 -11.94
C LEU A 199 -14.75 -17.35 -11.76
N LYS A 200 -15.73 -17.84 -10.98
CA LYS A 200 -15.97 -19.28 -10.80
C LYS A 200 -16.36 -19.95 -12.14
N ALA A 201 -17.30 -19.36 -12.88
CA ALA A 201 -17.72 -19.87 -14.18
C ALA A 201 -16.53 -19.94 -15.15
N MET A 202 -15.76 -18.86 -15.25
CA MET A 202 -14.55 -18.81 -16.07
C MET A 202 -13.54 -19.90 -15.67
N LEU A 203 -13.29 -20.11 -14.38
CA LEU A 203 -12.37 -21.16 -13.90
C LEU A 203 -12.86 -22.57 -14.17
N THR A 204 -14.18 -22.79 -14.29
CA THR A 204 -14.74 -24.08 -14.70
C THR A 204 -14.47 -24.36 -16.17
N GLU A 205 -14.49 -23.32 -17.00
CA GLU A 205 -14.25 -23.42 -18.44
C GLU A 205 -12.75 -23.45 -18.80
N MET A 206 -11.91 -22.86 -17.93
CA MET A 206 -10.45 -22.75 -18.11
C MET A 206 -9.72 -23.32 -16.89
N PRO A 207 -9.82 -24.63 -16.58
CA PRO A 207 -9.27 -25.19 -15.35
C PRO A 207 -7.73 -25.08 -15.26
N ASP A 208 -7.04 -25.09 -16.38
CA ASP A 208 -5.57 -25.03 -16.44
C ASP A 208 -5.00 -23.71 -15.96
N VAL A 209 -5.76 -22.61 -16.08
CA VAL A 209 -5.28 -21.29 -15.61
C VAL A 209 -5.33 -21.15 -14.09
N ARG A 210 -6.10 -21.97 -13.39
CA ARG A 210 -6.30 -21.88 -11.94
C ARG A 210 -4.98 -21.86 -11.15
N ARG A 211 -4.01 -22.69 -11.54
CA ARG A 211 -2.71 -22.80 -10.86
C ARG A 211 -1.83 -21.57 -11.07
N ARG A 212 -2.10 -20.80 -12.14
CA ARG A 212 -1.34 -19.60 -12.52
C ARG A 212 -2.00 -18.31 -12.05
N MET A 213 -3.16 -18.39 -11.39
CA MET A 213 -3.92 -17.23 -10.94
C MET A 213 -3.92 -17.11 -9.42
N THR A 214 -3.88 -15.88 -8.96
CA THR A 214 -4.20 -15.50 -7.59
C THR A 214 -5.36 -14.51 -7.66
N ILE A 215 -6.43 -14.77 -6.91
CA ILE A 215 -7.62 -13.93 -6.85
C ILE A 215 -7.74 -13.43 -5.42
N ASP A 216 -7.71 -12.10 -5.27
CA ASP A 216 -7.86 -11.42 -3.99
C ASP A 216 -9.10 -10.53 -4.03
N VAL A 217 -10.05 -10.81 -3.15
CA VAL A 217 -11.34 -10.09 -3.06
C VAL A 217 -11.22 -9.02 -1.96
N ASP A 218 -11.51 -7.77 -2.30
CA ASP A 218 -11.30 -6.59 -1.45
C ASP A 218 -9.85 -6.50 -0.93
N PRO A 219 -8.87 -6.46 -1.84
CA PRO A 219 -7.46 -6.50 -1.48
C PRO A 219 -7.10 -5.38 -0.51
N LEU A 220 -6.38 -5.73 0.54
CA LEU A 220 -5.78 -4.74 1.45
C LEU A 220 -4.59 -4.03 0.79
N ASN A 221 -4.05 -4.63 -0.26
CA ASN A 221 -2.87 -4.18 -0.97
C ASN A 221 -2.99 -4.63 -2.43
N VAL A 222 -2.75 -3.73 -3.36
CA VAL A 222 -2.78 -4.03 -4.81
C VAL A 222 -1.38 -4.11 -5.44
N LEU A 223 -0.34 -4.14 -4.60
CA LEU A 223 1.08 -4.25 -4.99
C LEU A 223 1.55 -5.70 -5.14
#